data_eb84e22a201790d3fd175896190d825b
#
_entry.id   eb84e22a201790d3fd175896190d825b
#
_cell.length_a   1.000
_cell.length_b   1.000
_cell.length_c   1.000
_cell.angle_alpha   90.00
_cell.angle_beta   90.00
_cell.angle_gamma   90.00
#
_symmetry.space_group_name_H-M   'P 1'
#
loop_
_entity.id
_entity.type
_entity.pdbx_description
1 polymer ?
#
loop_
_entity_poly.entity_id
_entity_poly.type
_entity_poly.pdbx_seq_one_letter_code
_entity_poly.pdbx_strand_id
1 'polypeptide(L)'
;MKKLLLIISICLLTFMGVFIFIKRDTIFQEGNPTPYALAASRMMVHEKKVVKVKEDEGTVTYMVKQGKMDPYIKEMQKHGWTYTDRNIFSNRLEFKKGNKILSCGYKYYTRYYTLIYGEEM
;
A
#
# COMPACT_ATOMS: atom_id res chain seq x y z
N MET A 1 34.14 -24.41 -19.75
CA MET A 1 32.86 -23.65 -19.79
C MET A 1 32.08 -23.67 -18.49
N LYS A 2 31.95 -24.83 -17.85
CA LYS A 2 31.20 -24.89 -16.56
C LYS A 2 31.82 -24.03 -15.46
N LYS A 3 33.14 -23.98 -15.38
CA LYS A 3 33.83 -23.13 -14.39
C LYS A 3 33.63 -21.64 -14.67
N LEU A 4 33.63 -21.26 -15.95
CA LEU A 4 33.41 -19.87 -16.34
C LEU A 4 31.95 -19.41 -15.96
N LEU A 5 30.97 -20.25 -16.25
CA LEU A 5 29.59 -19.97 -15.89
C LEU A 5 29.40 -19.86 -14.38
N LEU A 6 30.07 -20.70 -13.60
CA LEU A 6 30.07 -20.67 -12.16
C LEU A 6 30.63 -19.35 -11.62
N ILE A 7 31.77 -18.92 -12.15
CA ILE A 7 32.43 -17.66 -11.78
C ILE A 7 31.54 -16.47 -12.09
N ILE A 8 30.92 -16.45 -13.27
CA ILE A 8 29.98 -15.38 -13.68
C ILE A 8 28.79 -15.34 -12.75
N SER A 9 28.21 -16.50 -12.40
CA SER A 9 27.07 -16.58 -11.47
C SER A 9 27.41 -16.03 -10.09
N ILE A 10 28.60 -16.39 -9.56
CA ILE A 10 29.06 -15.90 -8.25
C ILE A 10 29.27 -14.39 -8.30
N CYS A 11 29.86 -13.87 -9.37
CA CYS A 11 30.07 -12.42 -9.54
C CYS A 11 28.75 -11.67 -9.61
N LEU A 12 27.76 -12.19 -10.32
CA LEU A 12 26.44 -11.58 -10.42
C LEU A 12 25.72 -11.55 -9.07
N LEU A 13 25.76 -12.66 -8.33
CA LEU A 13 25.15 -12.73 -7.00
C LEU A 13 25.81 -11.77 -6.03
N THR A 14 27.13 -11.70 -6.04
CA THR A 14 27.90 -10.77 -5.21
C THR A 14 27.57 -9.33 -5.55
N PHE A 15 27.51 -8.99 -6.83
CA PHE A 15 27.17 -7.66 -7.32
C PHE A 15 25.75 -7.25 -6.88
N MET A 16 24.78 -8.15 -7.04
CA MET A 16 23.41 -7.91 -6.59
C MET A 16 23.33 -7.70 -5.09
N GLY A 17 24.02 -8.52 -4.31
CA GLY A 17 24.06 -8.39 -2.86
C GLY A 17 24.64 -7.04 -2.41
N VAL A 18 25.73 -6.63 -3.02
CA VAL A 18 26.35 -5.32 -2.73
C VAL A 18 25.42 -4.19 -3.14
N PHE A 19 24.77 -4.29 -4.30
CA PHE A 19 23.82 -3.28 -4.78
C PHE A 19 22.65 -3.12 -3.79
N ILE A 20 22.05 -4.22 -3.35
CA ILE A 20 20.94 -4.20 -2.38
C ILE A 20 21.42 -3.59 -1.06
N PHE A 21 22.60 -3.96 -0.59
CA PHE A 21 23.14 -3.42 0.65
C PHE A 21 23.36 -1.90 0.59
N ILE A 22 23.94 -1.41 -0.52
CA ILE A 22 24.20 0.03 -0.70
C ILE A 22 22.89 0.79 -0.83
N LYS A 23 21.89 0.23 -1.52
CA LYS A 23 20.61 0.87 -1.81
C LYS A 23 19.51 0.54 -0.81
N ARG A 24 19.83 -0.16 0.30
CA ARG A 24 18.82 -0.56 1.28
C ARG A 24 18.01 0.62 1.81
N ASP A 25 18.65 1.74 2.05
CA ASP A 25 17.99 2.94 2.57
C ASP A 25 17.01 3.51 1.54
N THR A 26 17.35 3.43 0.26
CA THR A 26 16.46 3.85 -0.82
C THR A 26 15.29 2.87 -0.98
N ILE A 27 15.55 1.57 -0.90
CA ILE A 27 14.53 0.52 -1.02
C ILE A 27 13.54 0.59 0.15
N PHE A 28 14.04 0.83 1.36
CA PHE A 28 13.22 0.91 2.58
C PHE A 28 12.91 2.35 3.00
N GLN A 29 13.06 3.30 2.09
CA GLN A 29 12.89 4.73 2.37
C GLN A 29 11.51 5.08 2.94
N GLU A 30 10.47 4.41 2.49
CA GLU A 30 9.11 4.58 2.99
C GLU A 30 8.70 3.49 3.98
N GLY A 31 9.69 2.83 4.62
CA GLY A 31 9.48 1.73 5.54
C GLY A 31 9.58 0.37 4.86
N ASN A 32 9.16 -0.67 5.56
CA ASN A 32 9.24 -2.04 5.06
C ASN A 32 8.23 -2.27 3.92
N PRO A 33 8.68 -2.62 2.70
CA PRO A 33 7.76 -2.84 1.57
C PRO A 33 6.98 -4.15 1.65
N THR A 34 7.33 -5.06 2.57
CA THR A 34 6.71 -6.39 2.67
C THR A 34 5.19 -6.35 2.85
N PRO A 35 4.62 -5.52 3.77
CA PRO A 35 3.17 -5.45 3.91
C PRO A 35 2.46 -5.02 2.63
N TYR A 36 3.06 -4.10 1.87
CA TYR A 36 2.48 -3.62 0.61
C TYR A 36 2.52 -4.69 -0.47
N ALA A 37 3.62 -5.43 -0.55
CA ALA A 37 3.75 -6.53 -1.50
C ALA A 37 2.76 -7.65 -1.20
N LEU A 38 2.57 -8.00 0.07
CA LEU A 38 1.59 -8.99 0.50
C LEU A 38 0.16 -8.53 0.19
N ALA A 39 -0.16 -7.26 0.44
CA ALA A 39 -1.48 -6.71 0.13
C ALA A 39 -1.76 -6.74 -1.37
N ALA A 40 -0.80 -6.32 -2.20
CA ALA A 40 -0.94 -6.37 -3.64
C ALA A 40 -1.14 -7.80 -4.13
N SER A 41 -0.41 -8.76 -3.57
CA SER A 41 -0.55 -10.18 -3.88
C SER A 41 -1.96 -10.70 -3.54
N ARG A 42 -2.50 -10.31 -2.38
CA ARG A 42 -3.87 -10.68 -2.00
C ARG A 42 -4.90 -10.11 -2.97
N MET A 43 -4.72 -8.88 -3.41
CA MET A 43 -5.61 -8.25 -4.40
C MET A 43 -5.61 -9.02 -5.71
N MET A 44 -4.45 -9.47 -6.16
CA MET A 44 -4.30 -10.22 -7.41
C MET A 44 -4.86 -11.64 -7.31
N VAL A 45 -4.51 -12.35 -6.24
CA VAL A 45 -4.84 -13.78 -6.08
C VAL A 45 -6.32 -13.97 -5.70
N HIS A 46 -6.83 -13.14 -4.80
CA HIS A 46 -8.21 -13.27 -4.28
C HIS A 46 -9.20 -12.30 -4.92
N GLU A 47 -8.77 -11.55 -5.94
CA GLU A 47 -9.59 -10.56 -6.65
C GLU A 47 -10.27 -9.55 -5.69
N LYS A 48 -9.63 -9.25 -4.58
CA LYS A 48 -10.13 -8.27 -3.62
C LYS A 48 -9.93 -6.86 -4.14
N LYS A 49 -10.92 -6.00 -3.90
CA LYS A 49 -10.87 -4.59 -4.31
C LYS A 49 -10.30 -3.68 -3.25
N VAL A 50 -10.38 -4.08 -1.98
CA VAL A 50 -9.83 -3.36 -0.82
C VAL A 50 -9.13 -4.37 0.07
N VAL A 51 -7.89 -4.08 0.47
CA VAL A 51 -7.10 -4.96 1.35
C VAL A 51 -6.45 -4.11 2.45
N LYS A 52 -6.53 -4.60 3.69
CA LYS A 52 -5.80 -4.02 4.81
C LYS A 52 -4.32 -4.33 4.66
N VAL A 53 -3.47 -3.30 4.70
CA VAL A 53 -2.02 -3.44 4.57
C VAL A 53 -1.37 -3.59 5.92
N LYS A 54 -1.59 -2.61 6.81
CA LYS A 54 -0.97 -2.58 8.14
C LYS A 54 -1.76 -1.67 9.07
N GLU A 55 -1.50 -1.80 10.35
CA GLU A 55 -2.02 -0.94 11.40
C GLU A 55 -0.84 -0.40 12.21
N ASP A 56 -0.83 0.90 12.48
CA ASP A 56 0.23 1.56 13.22
C ASP A 56 -0.37 2.71 14.04
N GLU A 57 -0.25 2.62 15.36
CA GLU A 57 -0.73 3.65 16.29
C GLU A 57 -2.19 4.09 16.05
N GLY A 58 -3.07 3.14 15.78
CA GLY A 58 -4.48 3.42 15.52
C GLY A 58 -4.81 3.82 14.09
N THR A 59 -3.80 4.06 13.26
CA THR A 59 -3.99 4.32 11.84
C THR A 59 -3.91 3.02 11.06
N VAL A 60 -4.93 2.72 10.28
CA VAL A 60 -4.98 1.53 9.43
C VAL A 60 -4.82 1.95 7.97
N THR A 61 -3.85 1.33 7.30
CA THR A 61 -3.60 1.57 5.88
C THR A 61 -4.30 0.51 5.05
N TYR A 62 -5.10 0.95 4.09
CA TYR A 62 -5.78 0.09 3.12
C TYR A 62 -5.21 0.34 1.73
N MET A 63 -5.26 -0.69 0.89
CA MET A 63 -4.81 -0.60 -0.50
C MET A 63 -6.00 -0.85 -1.43
N VAL A 64 -6.14 0.01 -2.44
CA VAL A 64 -7.10 -0.12 -3.52
C VAL A 64 -6.37 0.01 -4.85
N LYS A 65 -7.01 -0.37 -5.94
CA LYS A 65 -6.47 -0.12 -7.28
C LYS A 65 -6.39 1.37 -7.54
N GLN A 66 -5.45 1.79 -8.38
CA GLN A 66 -5.19 3.19 -8.68
C GLN A 66 -6.48 3.95 -9.04
N GLY A 67 -6.77 4.98 -8.26
CA GLY A 67 -7.94 5.83 -8.45
C GLY A 67 -9.29 5.21 -8.15
N LYS A 68 -9.34 3.95 -7.71
CA LYS A 68 -10.58 3.21 -7.43
C LYS A 68 -10.95 3.31 -5.96
N MET A 69 -11.49 4.46 -5.55
CA MET A 69 -11.87 4.70 -4.14
C MET A 69 -13.23 4.10 -3.77
N ASP A 70 -14.09 3.84 -4.74
CA ASP A 70 -15.44 3.34 -4.50
C ASP A 70 -15.52 2.08 -3.63
N PRO A 71 -14.66 1.05 -3.83
CA PRO A 71 -14.68 -0.13 -2.98
C PRO A 71 -14.43 0.20 -1.50
N TYR A 72 -13.50 1.10 -1.21
CA TYR A 72 -13.23 1.55 0.14
C TYR A 72 -14.42 2.32 0.73
N ILE A 73 -15.00 3.22 -0.05
CA ILE A 73 -16.18 3.99 0.36
C ILE A 73 -17.34 3.07 0.70
N LYS A 74 -17.58 2.05 -0.14
CA LYS A 74 -18.64 1.05 0.10
C LYS A 74 -18.42 0.27 1.38
N GLU A 75 -17.16 -0.14 1.66
CA GLU A 75 -16.84 -0.84 2.90
C GLU A 75 -17.07 0.04 4.11
N MET A 76 -16.71 1.32 4.05
CA MET A 76 -16.97 2.28 5.12
C MET A 76 -18.47 2.46 5.35
N GLN A 77 -19.26 2.50 4.29
CA GLN A 77 -20.71 2.62 4.38
C GLN A 77 -21.34 1.39 5.07
N LYS A 78 -20.80 0.20 4.81
CA LYS A 78 -21.25 -1.03 5.50
C LYS A 78 -21.01 -0.96 7.02
N HIS A 79 -20.00 -0.19 7.44
CA HIS A 79 -19.67 -0.02 8.86
C HIS A 79 -20.32 1.21 9.49
N GLY A 80 -21.28 1.81 8.80
CA GLY A 80 -22.07 2.91 9.34
C GLY A 80 -21.55 4.31 9.03
N TRP A 81 -20.50 4.43 8.25
CA TRP A 81 -19.95 5.71 7.85
C TRP A 81 -20.68 6.26 6.62
N THR A 82 -20.91 7.56 6.60
CA THR A 82 -21.49 8.26 5.44
C THR A 82 -20.38 9.05 4.76
N TYR A 83 -20.19 8.79 3.48
CA TYR A 83 -19.23 9.54 2.65
C TYR A 83 -19.80 10.95 2.41
N THR A 84 -19.03 11.97 2.81
CA THR A 84 -19.49 13.37 2.72
C THR A 84 -18.80 14.15 1.62
N ASP A 85 -17.47 13.99 1.46
CA ASP A 85 -16.73 14.77 0.50
C ASP A 85 -15.38 14.15 0.16
N ARG A 86 -14.83 14.56 -0.97
CA ARG A 86 -13.47 14.24 -1.38
C ARG A 86 -12.72 15.54 -1.66
N ASN A 87 -11.69 15.79 -0.86
CA ASN A 87 -10.84 16.95 -1.05
C ASN A 87 -9.65 16.58 -1.95
N ILE A 88 -9.71 17.01 -3.20
CA ILE A 88 -8.68 16.70 -4.20
C ILE A 88 -7.36 17.42 -3.86
N PHE A 89 -7.45 18.61 -3.31
CA PHE A 89 -6.25 19.42 -3.02
C PHE A 89 -5.44 18.87 -1.87
N SER A 90 -6.08 18.32 -0.84
CA SER A 90 -5.40 17.73 0.32
C SER A 90 -5.32 16.20 0.25
N ASN A 91 -5.84 15.57 -0.80
CA ASN A 91 -5.89 14.12 -0.97
C ASN A 91 -6.55 13.43 0.22
N ARG A 92 -7.78 13.82 0.53
CA ARG A 92 -8.53 13.27 1.64
C ARG A 92 -9.95 12.86 1.24
N LEU A 93 -10.40 11.75 1.85
CA LEU A 93 -11.79 11.30 1.79
C LEU A 93 -12.40 11.59 3.14
N GLU A 94 -13.57 12.23 3.16
CA GLU A 94 -14.24 12.62 4.39
C GLU A 94 -15.50 11.80 4.63
N PHE A 95 -15.64 11.29 5.86
CA PHE A 95 -16.76 10.46 6.31
C PHE A 95 -17.34 11.00 7.59
N LYS A 96 -18.62 10.73 7.81
CA LYS A 96 -19.33 11.10 9.02
C LYS A 96 -20.09 9.91 9.58
N LYS A 97 -20.03 9.73 10.91
CA LYS A 97 -20.80 8.71 11.63
C LYS A 97 -21.35 9.33 12.92
N GLY A 98 -22.63 9.66 12.93
CA GLY A 98 -23.21 10.42 14.03
C GLY A 98 -22.53 11.78 14.16
N ASN A 99 -21.93 12.05 15.32
CA ASN A 99 -21.18 13.28 15.57
C ASN A 99 -19.69 13.17 15.26
N LYS A 100 -19.22 11.98 14.83
CA LYS A 100 -17.82 11.77 14.51
C LYS A 100 -17.55 12.13 13.05
N ILE A 101 -16.42 12.79 12.84
CA ILE A 101 -15.92 13.12 11.49
C ILE A 101 -14.58 12.43 11.33
N LEU A 102 -14.42 11.70 10.24
CA LEU A 102 -13.18 11.02 9.90
C LEU A 102 -12.65 11.53 8.56
N SER A 103 -11.40 11.98 8.56
CA SER A 103 -10.72 12.41 7.34
C SER A 103 -9.61 11.41 7.03
N CYS A 104 -9.76 10.67 5.93
CA CYS A 104 -8.81 9.65 5.51
C CYS A 104 -7.91 10.20 4.42
N GLY A 105 -6.61 10.33 4.72
CA GLY A 105 -5.63 10.71 3.72
C GLY A 105 -5.41 9.57 2.73
N TYR A 106 -5.12 9.90 1.47
CA TYR A 106 -4.73 8.91 0.49
C TYR A 106 -3.54 9.39 -0.31
N LYS A 107 -2.75 8.45 -0.83
CA LYS A 107 -1.67 8.77 -1.75
C LYS A 107 -1.49 7.64 -2.77
N TYR A 108 -1.01 8.00 -3.95
CA TYR A 108 -0.68 7.04 -4.99
C TYR A 108 0.64 6.37 -4.64
N TYR A 109 0.61 5.05 -4.41
CA TYR A 109 1.79 4.28 -4.03
C TYR A 109 2.63 3.89 -5.24
N THR A 110 1.95 3.38 -6.27
CA THR A 110 2.55 3.06 -7.57
C THR A 110 1.55 3.47 -8.63
N ARG A 111 1.87 3.23 -9.91
CA ARG A 111 0.90 3.48 -10.98
C ARG A 111 -0.32 2.53 -10.91
N TYR A 112 -0.26 1.49 -10.09
CA TYR A 112 -1.32 0.47 -10.02
C TYR A 112 -2.15 0.53 -8.74
N TYR A 113 -1.65 1.15 -7.68
CA TYR A 113 -2.28 1.11 -6.36
C TYR A 113 -2.33 2.48 -5.70
N THR A 114 -3.34 2.65 -4.86
CA THR A 114 -3.51 3.83 -3.99
C THR A 114 -3.61 3.34 -2.55
N LEU A 115 -2.93 4.02 -1.63
CA LEU A 115 -3.01 3.76 -0.20
C LEU A 115 -3.97 4.74 0.44
N ILE A 116 -4.83 4.25 1.34
CA ILE A 116 -5.77 5.06 2.11
C ILE A 116 -5.46 4.87 3.59
N TYR A 117 -5.24 5.98 4.28
CA TYR A 117 -4.91 6.01 5.70
C TYR A 117 -6.15 6.40 6.49
N GLY A 118 -6.70 5.45 7.25
CA GLY A 118 -7.92 5.67 8.00
C GLY A 118 -7.89 4.97 9.35
N GLU A 119 -9.05 4.74 9.92
CA GLU A 119 -9.24 3.96 11.13
C GLU A 119 -9.72 2.56 10.79
N GLU A 120 -9.62 1.63 11.75
CA GLU A 120 -10.15 0.29 11.56
C GLU A 120 -11.67 0.35 11.38
N MET A 121 -12.14 -0.38 10.38
CA MET A 121 -13.57 -0.46 10.08
C MET A 121 -14.33 -1.28 11.11
#